data_d68dc8e9d20b7dcef17f84ab7b517342
#
_entry.id   d68dc8e9d20b7dcef17f84ab7b517342
#
_cell.length_a   1.000
_cell.length_b   1.000
_cell.length_c   1.000
_cell.angle_alpha   90.00
_cell.angle_beta   90.00
_cell.angle_gamma   90.00
#
_symmetry.space_group_name_H-M   'P 1'
#
loop_
_entity.id
_entity.type
_entity.pdbx_description
1 polymer ?
#
loop_
_entity_poly.entity_id
_entity_poly.type
_entity_poly.pdbx_seq_one_letter_code
_entity_poly.pdbx_strand_id
1 'polypeptide(L)'
;MAQMAKSEEVLFAREQEVDDYTEQLPEISTEKYLIFSSDGLMYGIKAEQVNDIITDYTITYLPKVPNYVRGVINLRGQIIPVVDIRLRLGKPEQDSLCGIVVNVDGNMVGILVDMVEQMVDVPLDSILPVPTSNGQAMVSGMCTLPDGNTMLELDCEL
;
A
#
# COMPACT_ATOMS: atom_id res chain seq x y z
N MET A 1 4.45 -51.39 -17.87
CA MET A 1 3.34 -50.47 -18.06
C MET A 1 2.73 -50.02 -16.70
N ALA A 2 2.24 -50.96 -15.92
CA ALA A 2 1.65 -50.64 -14.61
C ALA A 2 2.68 -50.05 -13.63
N GLN A 3 3.94 -50.44 -13.72
CA GLN A 3 4.97 -49.90 -12.85
C GLN A 3 5.35 -48.45 -13.21
N MET A 4 5.28 -48.09 -14.48
CA MET A 4 5.54 -46.68 -14.89
C MET A 4 4.42 -45.77 -14.39
N ALA A 5 3.18 -46.20 -14.48
CA ALA A 5 2.07 -45.42 -13.95
C ALA A 5 2.19 -45.20 -12.44
N LYS A 6 2.58 -46.25 -11.70
CA LYS A 6 2.82 -46.14 -10.26
C LYS A 6 3.99 -45.22 -9.94
N SER A 7 5.03 -45.21 -10.75
CA SER A 7 6.17 -44.29 -10.57
C SER A 7 5.75 -42.86 -10.76
N GLU A 8 4.96 -42.56 -11.75
CA GLU A 8 4.44 -41.24 -12.00
C GLU A 8 3.51 -40.78 -10.85
N GLU A 9 2.65 -41.67 -10.37
CA GLU A 9 1.80 -41.36 -9.21
C GLU A 9 2.61 -41.08 -7.96
N VAL A 10 3.67 -41.88 -7.72
CA VAL A 10 4.53 -41.68 -6.57
C VAL A 10 5.29 -40.35 -6.67
N LEU A 11 5.78 -40.02 -7.85
CA LEU A 11 6.47 -38.72 -8.05
C LEU A 11 5.49 -37.55 -7.85
N PHE A 12 4.30 -37.69 -8.37
CA PHE A 12 3.27 -36.66 -8.21
C PHE A 12 2.87 -36.50 -6.75
N ALA A 13 2.72 -37.61 -6.03
CA ALA A 13 2.42 -37.58 -4.59
C ALA A 13 3.56 -36.94 -3.79
N ARG A 14 4.82 -37.16 -4.19
CA ARG A 14 5.96 -36.52 -3.55
C ARG A 14 5.95 -35.01 -3.73
N GLU A 15 5.60 -34.55 -4.91
CA GLU A 15 5.47 -33.11 -5.16
C GLU A 15 4.40 -32.53 -4.26
N GLN A 16 3.27 -33.20 -4.12
CA GLN A 16 2.20 -32.77 -3.22
C GLN A 16 2.64 -32.82 -1.76
N GLU A 17 3.37 -33.84 -1.37
CA GLU A 17 3.90 -33.94 0.00
C GLU A 17 4.89 -32.80 0.30
N VAL A 18 5.70 -32.43 -0.68
CA VAL A 18 6.61 -31.31 -0.52
C VAL A 18 5.84 -30.00 -0.39
N ASP A 19 4.77 -29.82 -1.15
CA ASP A 19 3.91 -28.64 -1.04
C ASP A 19 3.21 -28.61 0.33
N ASP A 20 2.67 -29.74 0.78
CA ASP A 20 2.04 -29.87 2.10
C ASP A 20 3.07 -29.58 3.22
N TYR A 21 4.27 -30.08 3.05
CA TYR A 21 5.34 -29.85 4.02
C TYR A 21 5.73 -28.38 4.05
N THR A 22 5.78 -27.72 2.90
CA THR A 22 6.07 -26.29 2.80
C THR A 22 4.95 -25.49 3.48
N GLU A 23 3.71 -25.90 3.35
CA GLU A 23 2.58 -25.28 4.05
C GLU A 23 2.65 -25.44 5.55
N GLN A 24 3.26 -26.52 6.03
CA GLN A 24 3.43 -26.78 7.46
C GLN A 24 4.59 -25.99 8.09
N LEU A 25 5.52 -25.50 7.28
CA LEU A 25 6.56 -24.61 7.78
C LEU A 25 5.93 -23.26 8.14
N PRO A 26 6.45 -22.58 9.16
CA PRO A 26 5.97 -21.24 9.45
C PRO A 26 6.21 -20.36 8.24
N GLU A 27 5.22 -20.25 7.41
CA GLU A 27 5.30 -19.39 6.24
C GLU A 27 5.36 -17.96 6.69
N ILE A 28 6.30 -17.23 6.11
CA ILE A 28 6.32 -15.78 6.24
C ILE A 28 5.12 -15.28 5.44
N SER A 29 4.11 -14.79 6.14
CA SER A 29 2.99 -14.16 5.47
C SER A 29 3.47 -12.89 4.79
N THR A 30 3.15 -12.75 3.52
CA THR A 30 3.45 -11.54 2.77
C THR A 30 2.16 -10.79 2.46
N GLU A 31 2.28 -9.50 2.31
CA GLU A 31 1.18 -8.66 1.87
C GLU A 31 1.68 -7.74 0.77
N LYS A 32 0.84 -7.53 -0.23
CA LYS A 32 1.20 -6.67 -1.35
C LYS A 32 0.99 -5.22 -0.97
N TYR A 33 2.00 -4.41 -1.23
CA TYR A 33 1.99 -2.97 -0.98
C TYR A 33 2.18 -2.21 -2.27
N LEU A 34 1.44 -1.12 -2.41
CA LEU A 34 1.69 -0.13 -3.46
C LEU A 34 2.72 0.85 -2.91
N ILE A 35 3.86 0.94 -3.56
CA ILE A 35 4.94 1.83 -3.16
C ILE A 35 4.84 3.12 -3.94
N PHE A 36 4.91 4.23 -3.23
CA PHE A 36 4.90 5.54 -3.83
C PHE A 36 5.91 6.44 -3.11
N SER A 37 6.29 7.52 -3.75
CA SER A 37 7.22 8.49 -3.19
C SER A 37 6.53 9.80 -2.92
N SER A 38 6.98 10.48 -1.87
CA SER A 38 6.56 11.83 -1.55
C SER A 38 7.70 12.51 -0.80
N ASP A 39 8.12 13.67 -1.29
CA ASP A 39 9.19 14.47 -0.71
C ASP A 39 10.49 13.68 -0.51
N GLY A 40 10.83 12.83 -1.48
CA GLY A 40 12.04 12.03 -1.44
C GLY A 40 12.00 10.80 -0.55
N LEU A 41 10.89 10.55 0.12
CA LEU A 41 10.70 9.37 0.95
C LEU A 41 9.79 8.37 0.27
N MET A 42 10.00 7.09 0.55
CA MET A 42 9.16 6.02 0.02
C MET A 42 8.16 5.57 1.07
N TYR A 43 6.92 5.42 0.63
CA TYR A 43 5.81 4.99 1.47
C TYR A 43 5.15 3.77 0.84
N GLY A 44 4.45 3.01 1.65
CA GLY A 44 3.67 1.89 1.17
C GLY A 44 2.27 1.87 1.76
N ILE A 45 1.32 1.54 0.92
CA ILE A 45 -0.07 1.32 1.31
C ILE A 45 -0.44 -0.10 0.92
N LYS A 46 -1.18 -0.79 1.77
CA LYS A 46 -1.67 -2.13 1.43
C LYS A 46 -2.45 -2.08 0.13
N ALA A 47 -2.08 -2.92 -0.82
CA ALA A 47 -2.72 -2.93 -2.13
C ALA A 47 -4.21 -3.21 -2.06
N GLU A 48 -4.65 -3.96 -1.06
CA GLU A 48 -6.08 -4.26 -0.87
C GLU A 48 -6.91 -3.01 -0.56
N GLN A 49 -6.28 -1.96 -0.04
CA GLN A 49 -6.95 -0.69 0.25
C GLN A 49 -6.99 0.23 -0.97
N VAL A 50 -6.18 -0.02 -1.98
CA VAL A 50 -6.10 0.82 -3.16
C VAL A 50 -7.26 0.51 -4.09
N ASN A 51 -8.09 1.52 -4.36
CA ASN A 51 -9.22 1.38 -5.26
C ASN A 51 -8.90 1.86 -6.68
N ASP A 52 -8.09 2.90 -6.79
CA ASP A 52 -7.77 3.48 -8.09
C ASP A 52 -6.51 4.35 -7.98
N ILE A 53 -5.88 4.59 -9.12
CA ILE A 53 -4.76 5.52 -9.24
C ILE A 53 -5.14 6.50 -10.34
N ILE A 54 -5.14 7.79 -10.03
CA ILE A 54 -5.62 8.83 -10.93
C ILE A 54 -4.53 9.87 -11.17
N THR A 55 -4.42 10.33 -12.41
CA THR A 55 -3.52 11.41 -12.78
C THR A 55 -4.26 12.60 -13.36
N ASP A 56 -5.49 12.39 -13.80
CA ASP A 56 -6.34 13.42 -14.37
C ASP A 56 -7.53 13.64 -13.45
N TYR A 57 -7.52 14.75 -12.74
CA TYR A 57 -8.55 15.09 -11.77
C TYR A 57 -8.65 16.61 -11.62
N THR A 58 -9.83 17.07 -11.20
CA THR A 58 -10.06 18.47 -10.87
C THR A 58 -10.49 18.57 -9.42
N ILE A 59 -9.75 19.34 -8.64
CA ILE A 59 -10.03 19.51 -7.21
C ILE A 59 -10.93 20.72 -7.01
N THR A 60 -12.05 20.50 -6.33
CA THR A 60 -12.91 21.59 -5.87
C THR A 60 -12.55 21.93 -4.44
N TYR A 61 -12.15 23.17 -4.23
CA TYR A 61 -11.74 23.66 -2.92
C TYR A 61 -12.89 23.63 -1.92
N LEU A 62 -12.59 23.24 -0.68
CA LEU A 62 -13.54 23.29 0.45
C LEU A 62 -13.04 24.28 1.50
N PRO A 63 -13.90 25.18 1.98
CA PRO A 63 -13.54 26.05 3.09
C PRO A 63 -13.60 25.30 4.43
N LYS A 64 -12.87 25.81 5.42
CA LYS A 64 -12.95 25.36 6.83
C LYS A 64 -12.58 23.89 7.04
N VAL A 65 -11.69 23.36 6.19
CA VAL A 65 -11.12 22.03 6.39
C VAL A 65 -9.65 22.19 6.82
N PRO A 66 -9.06 21.14 7.43
CA PRO A 66 -7.62 21.19 7.72
C PRO A 66 -6.81 21.48 6.46
N ASN A 67 -5.64 22.08 6.63
CA ASN A 67 -4.81 22.51 5.50
C ASN A 67 -4.37 21.35 4.60
N TYR A 68 -4.27 20.12 5.14
CA TYR A 68 -3.89 18.96 4.36
C TYR A 68 -5.02 18.43 3.47
N VAL A 69 -6.24 18.88 3.69
CA VAL A 69 -7.37 18.54 2.81
C VAL A 69 -7.42 19.57 1.69
N ARG A 70 -7.07 19.14 0.48
CA ARG A 70 -7.03 20.03 -0.70
C ARG A 70 -8.43 20.37 -1.21
N GLY A 71 -9.39 19.52 -0.95
CA GLY A 71 -10.75 19.68 -1.42
C GLY A 71 -11.38 18.34 -1.75
N VAL A 72 -12.24 18.34 -2.74
CA VAL A 72 -12.91 17.11 -3.22
C VAL A 72 -12.74 16.96 -4.73
N ILE A 73 -12.80 15.71 -5.18
CA ILE A 73 -12.86 15.39 -6.60
C ILE A 73 -14.15 14.62 -6.87
N ASN A 74 -14.60 14.67 -8.12
CA ASN A 74 -15.70 13.83 -8.59
C ASN A 74 -15.08 12.70 -9.39
N LEU A 75 -15.18 11.48 -8.88
CA LEU A 75 -14.69 10.28 -9.54
C LEU A 75 -15.89 9.39 -9.87
N ARG A 76 -16.23 9.34 -11.16
CA ARG A 76 -17.34 8.51 -11.65
C ARG A 76 -18.65 8.77 -10.90
N GLY A 77 -18.95 10.04 -10.64
CA GLY A 77 -20.17 10.42 -9.94
C GLY A 77 -20.10 10.38 -8.42
N GLN A 78 -18.96 9.97 -7.87
CA GLN A 78 -18.77 9.92 -6.42
C GLN A 78 -17.85 11.07 -5.98
N ILE A 79 -18.26 11.79 -4.94
CA ILE A 79 -17.48 12.88 -4.38
C ILE A 79 -16.51 12.31 -3.36
N ILE A 80 -15.23 12.55 -3.57
CA ILE A 80 -14.16 11.97 -2.76
C ILE A 80 -13.30 13.09 -2.20
N PRO A 81 -13.09 13.14 -0.87
CA PRO A 81 -12.15 14.10 -0.29
C PRO A 81 -10.72 13.75 -0.68
N VAL A 82 -9.90 14.77 -0.85
CA VAL A 82 -8.51 14.63 -1.31
C VAL A 82 -7.58 15.20 -0.27
N VAL A 83 -6.68 14.37 0.21
CA VAL A 83 -5.68 14.70 1.22
C VAL A 83 -4.31 14.77 0.56
N ASP A 84 -3.55 15.83 0.86
CA ASP A 84 -2.18 15.97 0.40
C ASP A 84 -1.25 15.44 1.49
N ILE A 85 -0.55 14.34 1.20
CA ILE A 85 0.34 13.73 2.18
C ILE A 85 1.49 14.65 2.56
N ARG A 86 1.97 15.48 1.63
CA ARG A 86 3.05 16.43 1.93
C ARG A 86 2.61 17.42 3.00
N LEU A 87 1.42 17.99 2.85
CA LEU A 87 0.88 18.93 3.82
C LEU A 87 0.56 18.25 5.15
N ARG A 88 0.07 17.02 5.11
CA ARG A 88 -0.23 16.25 6.32
C ARG A 88 1.02 15.97 7.15
N LEU A 89 2.17 15.80 6.48
CA LEU A 89 3.46 15.55 7.13
C LEU A 89 4.25 16.84 7.38
N GLY A 90 3.64 18.01 7.17
CA GLY A 90 4.29 19.29 7.41
C GLY A 90 5.28 19.69 6.32
N LYS A 91 5.17 19.15 5.13
CA LYS A 91 6.05 19.46 4.01
C LYS A 91 5.40 20.49 3.09
N PRO A 92 6.19 21.19 2.25
CA PRO A 92 5.64 22.20 1.35
C PRO A 92 4.72 21.58 0.29
N GLU A 93 3.74 22.35 -0.14
CA GLU A 93 2.85 21.98 -1.22
C GLU A 93 3.62 21.86 -2.54
N GLN A 94 3.18 20.92 -3.39
CA GLN A 94 3.75 20.72 -4.71
C GLN A 94 2.64 20.47 -5.72
N ASP A 95 2.85 20.95 -6.95
CA ASP A 95 1.93 20.72 -8.05
C ASP A 95 2.20 19.37 -8.73
N SER A 96 1.27 18.95 -9.59
CA SER A 96 1.41 17.77 -10.46
C SER A 96 1.56 16.45 -9.67
N LEU A 97 0.69 16.25 -8.71
CA LEU A 97 0.69 15.05 -7.90
C LEU A 97 -0.19 13.95 -8.52
N CYS A 98 0.18 12.70 -8.25
CA CYS A 98 -0.68 11.55 -8.54
C CYS A 98 -1.68 11.39 -7.39
N GLY A 99 -2.88 10.90 -7.71
CA GLY A 99 -3.87 10.57 -6.71
C GLY A 99 -3.99 9.07 -6.53
N ILE A 100 -3.93 8.60 -5.30
CA ILE A 100 -4.22 7.22 -4.96
C ILE A 100 -5.55 7.23 -4.21
N VAL A 101 -6.56 6.60 -4.80
CA VAL A 101 -7.87 6.51 -4.14
C VAL A 101 -7.88 5.24 -3.31
N VAL A 102 -8.04 5.41 -2.01
CA VAL A 102 -8.05 4.30 -1.07
C VAL A 102 -9.42 4.15 -0.45
N ASN A 103 -9.75 2.91 -0.09
CA ASN A 103 -10.96 2.59 0.64
C ASN A 103 -10.57 2.26 2.07
N VAL A 104 -11.03 3.06 3.01
CA VAL A 104 -10.77 2.88 4.43
C VAL A 104 -12.12 2.71 5.13
N ASP A 105 -12.41 1.49 5.55
CA ASP A 105 -13.66 1.14 6.24
C ASP A 105 -14.91 1.59 5.48
N GLY A 106 -14.91 1.41 4.16
CA GLY A 106 -16.02 1.78 3.30
C GLY A 106 -16.03 3.23 2.85
N ASN A 107 -15.09 4.04 3.32
CA ASN A 107 -14.96 5.44 2.91
C ASN A 107 -13.83 5.60 1.92
N MET A 108 -14.10 6.31 0.84
CA MET A 108 -13.11 6.58 -0.19
C MET A 108 -12.41 7.90 0.09
N VAL A 109 -11.09 7.88 0.02
CA VAL A 109 -10.25 9.07 0.20
C VAL A 109 -9.19 9.07 -0.88
N GLY A 110 -8.96 10.22 -1.50
CA GLY A 110 -7.87 10.42 -2.43
C GLY A 110 -6.64 10.93 -1.70
N ILE A 111 -5.50 10.32 -1.95
CA ILE A 111 -4.22 10.73 -1.38
C ILE A 111 -3.34 11.23 -2.50
N LEU A 112 -2.89 12.47 -2.41
CA LEU A 112 -1.98 13.06 -3.39
C LEU A 112 -0.54 12.74 -3.01
N VAL A 113 0.21 12.18 -3.94
CA VAL A 113 1.60 11.78 -3.77
C VAL A 113 2.42 12.25 -4.96
N ASP A 114 3.74 12.29 -4.81
CA ASP A 114 4.61 12.74 -5.88
C ASP A 114 4.61 11.76 -7.05
N MET A 115 4.81 10.47 -6.77
CA MET A 115 4.89 9.47 -7.82
C MET A 115 4.55 8.09 -7.26
N VAL A 116 3.81 7.31 -8.05
CA VAL A 116 3.58 5.89 -7.78
C VAL A 116 4.73 5.10 -8.40
N GLU A 117 5.39 4.27 -7.60
CA GLU A 117 6.59 3.55 -8.04
C GLU A 117 6.27 2.14 -8.52
N GLN A 118 5.81 1.27 -7.62
CA GLN A 118 5.62 -0.15 -7.96
C GLN A 118 4.78 -0.85 -6.89
N MET A 119 4.40 -2.09 -7.19
CA MET A 119 3.82 -2.97 -6.19
C MET A 119 4.87 -3.99 -5.74
N VAL A 120 4.94 -4.25 -4.45
CA VAL A 120 5.93 -5.15 -3.85
C VAL A 120 5.24 -6.04 -2.82
N ASP A 121 5.60 -7.32 -2.82
CA ASP A 121 5.21 -8.23 -1.75
C ASP A 121 6.16 -8.03 -0.57
N VAL A 122 5.60 -7.70 0.58
CA VAL A 122 6.37 -7.38 1.78
C VAL A 122 6.10 -8.45 2.84
N PRO A 123 7.15 -9.11 3.36
CA PRO A 123 6.97 -10.00 4.50
C PRO A 123 6.48 -9.22 5.72
N LEU A 124 5.39 -9.68 6.32
CA LEU A 124 4.78 -8.95 7.44
C LEU A 124 5.69 -8.88 8.66
N ASP A 125 6.54 -9.89 8.85
CA ASP A 125 7.48 -9.90 9.97
C ASP A 125 8.65 -8.94 9.78
N SER A 126 8.85 -8.40 8.57
CA SER A 126 9.90 -7.41 8.31
C SER A 126 9.45 -5.98 8.61
N ILE A 127 8.18 -5.77 8.88
CA ILE A 127 7.64 -4.44 9.17
C ILE A 127 7.82 -4.16 10.66
N LEU A 128 8.63 -3.15 10.96
CA LEU A 128 8.90 -2.74 12.34
C LEU A 128 7.96 -1.61 12.73
N PRO A 129 7.40 -1.65 13.93
CA PRO A 129 6.53 -0.56 14.37
C PRO A 129 7.31 0.73 14.56
N VAL A 130 6.68 1.84 14.22
CA VAL A 130 7.24 3.17 14.42
C VAL A 130 6.52 3.81 15.61
N PRO A 131 7.26 4.35 16.59
CA PRO A 131 6.62 5.04 17.70
C PRO A 131 5.84 6.25 17.20
N THR A 132 4.57 6.34 17.60
CA THR A 132 3.68 7.42 17.17
C THR A 132 3.70 8.58 18.16
N SER A 133 4.86 8.94 18.65
CA SER A 133 4.98 9.83 19.80
C SER A 133 4.71 11.31 19.51
N ASN A 134 4.55 11.74 18.27
CA ASN A 134 4.46 13.16 17.94
C ASN A 134 3.25 13.54 17.11
N GLY A 135 2.16 12.78 17.19
CA GLY A 135 0.95 13.10 16.43
C GLY A 135 1.09 12.90 14.93
N GLN A 136 2.18 12.34 14.46
CA GLN A 136 2.33 11.94 13.06
C GLN A 136 1.72 10.56 12.91
N ALA A 137 0.41 10.50 13.00
CA ALA A 137 -0.33 9.26 13.09
C ALA A 137 -0.44 8.49 11.77
N MET A 138 0.13 9.02 10.67
CA MET A 138 -0.03 8.38 9.36
C MET A 138 1.00 7.30 9.08
N VAL A 139 2.10 7.25 9.82
CA VAL A 139 3.15 6.25 9.62
C VAL A 139 3.08 5.24 10.75
N SER A 140 2.75 3.99 10.44
CA SER A 140 2.56 2.93 11.43
C SER A 140 3.74 1.97 11.51
N GLY A 141 4.58 1.91 10.49
CA GLY A 141 5.69 0.98 10.45
C GLY A 141 6.72 1.35 9.42
N MET A 142 7.80 0.59 9.37
CA MET A 142 8.85 0.76 8.39
C MET A 142 9.46 -0.60 8.07
N CYS A 143 9.96 -0.74 6.85
CA CYS A 143 10.71 -1.93 6.47
C CYS A 143 11.71 -1.59 5.37
N THR A 144 12.69 -2.48 5.17
CA THR A 144 13.64 -2.36 4.08
C THR A 144 13.13 -3.17 2.90
N LEU A 145 13.03 -2.52 1.74
CA LEU A 145 12.61 -3.15 0.50
C LEU A 145 13.77 -3.98 -0.10
N PRO A 146 13.47 -4.91 -1.03
CA PRO A 146 14.51 -5.72 -1.66
C PRO A 146 15.59 -4.92 -2.37
N ASP A 147 15.29 -3.70 -2.83
CA ASP A 147 16.25 -2.82 -3.48
C ASP A 147 17.13 -2.03 -2.49
N GLY A 148 16.94 -2.24 -1.19
CA GLY A 148 17.71 -1.56 -0.14
C GLY A 148 17.09 -0.26 0.36
N ASN A 149 16.03 0.23 -0.26
CA ASN A 149 15.34 1.44 0.18
C ASN A 149 14.46 1.15 1.39
N THR A 150 14.29 2.15 2.23
CA THR A 150 13.38 2.07 3.37
C THR A 150 11.99 2.54 2.96
N MET A 151 10.99 1.73 3.25
CA MET A 151 9.58 2.06 3.05
C MET A 151 8.95 2.38 4.39
N LEU A 152 8.17 3.46 4.43
CA LEU A 152 7.35 3.82 5.57
C LEU A 152 5.93 3.34 5.30
N GLU A 153 5.38 2.53 6.19
CA GLU A 153 4.01 2.05 6.05
C GLU A 153 3.05 3.17 6.41
N LEU A 154 2.19 3.51 5.46
CA LEU A 154 1.19 4.53 5.67
C LEU A 154 -0.08 3.90 6.23
N ASP A 155 -0.52 4.42 7.38
CA ASP A 155 -1.79 4.04 7.97
C ASP A 155 -2.84 5.05 7.51
N CYS A 156 -3.79 4.58 6.71
CA CYS A 156 -4.85 5.42 6.15
C CYS A 156 -6.01 5.66 7.12
N GLU A 157 -5.98 5.06 8.28
CA GLU A 157 -6.98 5.36 9.31
C GLU A 157 -6.67 6.70 9.96
N LEU A 158 -7.46 7.67 9.60
CA LEU A 158 -7.32 9.04 10.09
C LEU A 158 -8.29 9.30 11.25
#